data_ba992d541c0aa9fd9ed6cc7b6e766fc0
#
_entry.id   ba992d541c0aa9fd9ed6cc7b6e766fc0
#
_cell.length_a   1.000
_cell.length_b   1.000
_cell.length_c   1.000
_cell.angle_alpha   90.00
_cell.angle_beta   90.00
_cell.angle_gamma   90.00
#
_symmetry.space_group_name_H-M   'P 1'
#
loop_
_entity.id
_entity.type
_entity.pdbx_description
1 polymer ?
#
loop_
_entity_poly.entity_id
_entity_poly.type
_entity_poly.pdbx_seq_one_letter_code
_entity_poly.pdbx_strand_id
1 'polypeptide(L)'
;ICSLTGMAVSNASHYDGATAAAEACVLALHNFRGKRKKFVLSRYLHPHYRQTIKTYFQGYDDIIITGDEVGGDLQSHEDLLDIVDTDTAIVYVQYPDFLGRIADLTALAETAHAHKALLVVVCNPISLGMLKTPADYGADIACGEGQPLGIPLNFGGPYLGFFACKQEQVRRMAGRLVGQTLDARGE
;
A
#
# COMPACT_ATOMS: atom_id res chain seq x y z
N ILE A 1 -1.99 -10.12 10.45
CA ILE A 1 -1.47 -9.16 9.46
C ILE A 1 -0.52 -8.17 10.15
N CYS A 2 -0.93 -7.53 11.26
CA CYS A 2 -0.05 -6.60 11.98
C CYS A 2 1.31 -7.23 12.33
N SER A 3 1.33 -8.46 12.85
CA SER A 3 2.57 -9.16 13.21
C SER A 3 3.48 -9.43 12.00
N LEU A 4 2.90 -9.68 10.82
CA LEU A 4 3.67 -9.92 9.59
C LEU A 4 4.22 -8.62 8.99
N THR A 5 3.42 -7.57 8.97
CA THR A 5 3.77 -6.30 8.32
C THR A 5 4.51 -5.33 9.22
N GLY A 6 4.51 -5.57 10.54
CA GLY A 6 4.98 -4.63 11.56
C GLY A 6 4.05 -3.44 11.79
N MET A 7 2.90 -3.38 11.10
CA MET A 7 1.95 -2.26 11.21
C MET A 7 1.15 -2.30 12.51
N ALA A 8 0.71 -1.12 12.96
CA ALA A 8 -0.01 -0.97 14.23
C ALA A 8 -1.45 -1.51 14.18
N VAL A 9 -2.14 -1.32 13.04
CA VAL A 9 -3.56 -1.64 12.90
C VAL A 9 -3.82 -2.28 11.54
N SER A 10 -4.69 -3.27 11.49
CA SER A 10 -5.21 -3.88 10.27
C SER A 10 -6.73 -3.89 10.30
N ASN A 11 -7.37 -3.64 9.17
CA ASN A 11 -8.82 -3.84 9.04
C ASN A 11 -9.17 -5.33 8.92
N ALA A 12 -10.48 -5.63 8.90
CA ALA A 12 -10.94 -7.01 8.78
C ALA A 12 -10.61 -7.61 7.41
N SER A 13 -10.90 -6.88 6.31
CA SER A 13 -10.57 -7.30 4.93
C SER A 13 -10.96 -6.26 3.89
N HIS A 14 -10.42 -6.43 2.69
CA HIS A 14 -10.90 -5.92 1.40
C HIS A 14 -11.25 -7.09 0.48
N TYR A 15 -11.83 -6.81 -0.69
CA TYR A 15 -12.20 -7.85 -1.65
C TYR A 15 -10.97 -8.57 -2.22
N ASP A 16 -9.94 -7.82 -2.55
CA ASP A 16 -8.66 -8.32 -3.07
C ASP A 16 -7.52 -7.30 -2.80
N GLY A 17 -6.30 -7.69 -3.12
CA GLY A 17 -5.14 -6.83 -2.93
C GLY A 17 -5.14 -5.57 -3.80
N ALA A 18 -5.72 -5.61 -5.00
CA ALA A 18 -5.76 -4.48 -5.90
C ALA A 18 -6.77 -3.41 -5.42
N THR A 19 -7.93 -3.82 -4.93
CA THR A 19 -8.90 -2.91 -4.31
C THR A 19 -8.38 -2.36 -2.97
N ALA A 20 -7.66 -3.17 -2.19
CA ALA A 20 -6.98 -2.69 -0.99
C ALA A 20 -5.97 -1.57 -1.32
N ALA A 21 -5.20 -1.74 -2.40
CA ALA A 21 -4.28 -0.69 -2.85
C ALA A 21 -5.02 0.58 -3.31
N ALA A 22 -6.13 0.45 -4.04
CA ALA A 22 -6.93 1.61 -4.46
C ALA A 22 -7.49 2.39 -3.26
N GLU A 23 -7.94 1.70 -2.21
CA GLU A 23 -8.42 2.32 -0.97
C GLU A 23 -7.33 3.11 -0.22
N ALA A 24 -6.06 2.76 -0.37
CA ALA A 24 -4.98 3.57 0.19
C ALA A 24 -4.87 4.95 -0.49
N CYS A 25 -5.20 5.07 -1.79
CA CYS A 25 -5.32 6.38 -2.44
C CYS A 25 -6.48 7.20 -1.88
N VAL A 26 -7.63 6.55 -1.63
CA VAL A 26 -8.78 7.20 -0.99
C VAL A 26 -8.41 7.72 0.40
N LEU A 27 -7.70 6.90 1.19
CA LEU A 27 -7.18 7.31 2.49
C LEU A 27 -6.26 8.53 2.36
N ALA A 28 -5.35 8.54 1.39
CA ALA A 28 -4.43 9.67 1.17
C ALA A 28 -5.20 10.95 0.82
N LEU A 29 -6.20 10.89 -0.05
CA LEU A 29 -7.04 12.06 -0.35
C LEU A 29 -7.71 12.62 0.90
N HIS A 30 -8.25 11.75 1.75
CA HIS A 30 -8.87 12.16 3.01
C HIS A 30 -7.82 12.73 3.98
N ASN A 31 -6.62 12.14 4.05
CA ASN A 31 -5.52 12.61 4.89
C ASN A 31 -5.15 14.06 4.56
N PHE A 32 -5.08 14.37 3.29
CA PHE A 32 -4.73 15.72 2.80
C PHE A 32 -5.96 16.60 2.51
N ARG A 33 -7.17 16.14 2.85
CA ARG A 33 -8.42 16.88 2.61
C ARG A 33 -8.58 17.33 1.14
N GLY A 34 -8.18 16.46 0.21
CA GLY A 34 -8.20 16.72 -1.22
C GLY A 34 -7.22 17.77 -1.73
N LYS A 35 -6.31 18.28 -0.91
CA LYS A 35 -5.34 19.31 -1.30
C LYS A 35 -4.17 18.76 -2.11
N ARG A 36 -3.83 17.49 -1.92
CA ARG A 36 -2.78 16.80 -2.67
C ARG A 36 -3.43 15.72 -3.53
N LYS A 37 -3.11 15.72 -4.80
CA LYS A 37 -3.80 14.91 -5.80
C LYS A 37 -2.85 14.14 -6.72
N LYS A 38 -1.57 14.13 -6.40
CA LYS A 38 -0.55 13.40 -7.15
C LYS A 38 -0.29 12.06 -6.48
N PHE A 39 -0.47 10.98 -7.23
CA PHE A 39 -0.17 9.60 -6.85
C PHE A 39 1.01 9.12 -7.68
N VAL A 40 2.07 8.71 -7.01
CA VAL A 40 3.28 8.19 -7.63
C VAL A 40 3.25 6.67 -7.53
N LEU A 41 3.13 5.97 -8.65
CA LEU A 41 3.10 4.51 -8.71
C LEU A 41 4.39 3.98 -9.32
N SER A 42 5.06 3.05 -8.64
CA SER A 42 6.17 2.33 -9.26
C SER A 42 5.71 1.56 -10.51
N ARG A 43 6.48 1.64 -11.59
CA ARG A 43 6.29 0.81 -12.78
C ARG A 43 6.36 -0.70 -12.47
N TYR A 44 6.98 -1.06 -11.36
CA TYR A 44 7.14 -2.44 -10.89
C TYR A 44 6.06 -2.90 -9.91
N LEU A 45 5.07 -2.06 -9.68
CA LEU A 45 3.82 -2.47 -9.06
C LEU A 45 3.04 -3.36 -10.04
N HIS A 46 2.43 -4.42 -9.55
CA HIS A 46 1.64 -5.35 -10.37
C HIS A 46 0.70 -4.61 -11.33
N PRO A 47 0.68 -4.93 -12.63
CA PRO A 47 -0.12 -4.20 -13.64
C PRO A 47 -1.60 -4.08 -13.29
N HIS A 48 -2.22 -5.14 -12.74
CA HIS A 48 -3.62 -5.10 -12.31
C HIS A 48 -3.85 -4.09 -11.18
N TYR A 49 -2.92 -3.96 -10.24
CA TYR A 49 -3.02 -2.98 -9.16
C TYR A 49 -3.00 -1.56 -9.71
N ARG A 50 -2.04 -1.27 -10.61
CA ARG A 50 -1.99 0.03 -11.30
C ARG A 50 -3.27 0.33 -12.07
N GLN A 51 -3.79 -0.67 -12.81
CA GLN A 51 -5.03 -0.52 -13.57
C GLN A 51 -6.24 -0.29 -12.66
N THR A 52 -6.35 -1.02 -11.55
CA THR A 52 -7.44 -0.85 -10.58
C THR A 52 -7.40 0.53 -9.95
N ILE A 53 -6.22 1.02 -9.55
CA ILE A 53 -6.06 2.39 -9.04
C ILE A 53 -6.52 3.40 -10.10
N LYS A 54 -6.05 3.28 -11.35
CA LYS A 54 -6.50 4.16 -12.45
C LYS A 54 -8.01 4.13 -12.66
N THR A 55 -8.63 2.95 -12.57
CA THR A 55 -10.07 2.78 -12.71
C THR A 55 -10.86 3.47 -11.59
N TYR A 56 -10.38 3.38 -10.33
CA TYR A 56 -11.03 4.05 -9.22
C TYR A 56 -11.11 5.57 -9.39
N PHE A 57 -10.12 6.15 -10.06
CA PHE A 57 -9.99 7.61 -10.19
C PHE A 57 -10.22 8.14 -11.60
N GLN A 58 -10.72 7.32 -12.53
CA GLN A 58 -10.96 7.74 -13.92
C GLN A 58 -11.98 8.88 -14.09
N GLY A 59 -12.83 9.13 -13.09
CA GLY A 59 -13.80 10.23 -13.07
C GLY A 59 -13.31 11.50 -12.36
N TYR A 60 -12.04 11.57 -11.98
CA TYR A 60 -11.44 12.71 -11.29
C TYR A 60 -10.43 13.40 -12.20
N ASP A 61 -10.84 14.50 -12.85
CA ASP A 61 -10.02 15.23 -13.83
C ASP A 61 -8.75 15.88 -13.22
N ASP A 62 -8.72 16.04 -11.91
CA ASP A 62 -7.67 16.76 -11.19
C ASP A 62 -6.72 15.83 -10.40
N ILE A 63 -6.88 14.51 -10.53
CA ILE A 63 -5.94 13.55 -9.96
C ILE A 63 -4.87 13.19 -10.98
N ILE A 64 -3.61 13.35 -10.59
CA ILE A 64 -2.44 13.00 -11.40
C ILE A 64 -1.90 11.66 -10.93
N ILE A 65 -1.89 10.65 -11.80
CA ILE A 65 -1.26 9.35 -11.55
C ILE A 65 -0.03 9.26 -12.47
N THR A 66 1.14 9.10 -11.89
CA THR A 66 2.43 9.10 -12.60
C THR A 66 3.41 8.09 -11.99
N GLY A 67 4.58 7.94 -12.60
CA GLY A 67 5.66 7.09 -12.12
C GLY A 67 5.71 5.70 -12.77
N ASP A 68 4.62 5.23 -13.32
CA ASP A 68 4.57 3.94 -14.02
C ASP A 68 5.08 4.04 -15.48
N GLU A 69 5.33 5.25 -15.96
CA GLU A 69 5.90 5.57 -17.27
C GLU A 69 7.39 5.88 -17.20
N VAL A 70 7.93 6.16 -16.02
CA VAL A 70 9.33 6.54 -15.84
C VAL A 70 10.21 5.36 -16.21
N GLY A 71 11.10 5.56 -17.19
CA GLY A 71 12.08 4.59 -17.64
C GLY A 71 13.41 4.81 -16.92
N GLY A 72 14.06 3.76 -16.45
CA GLY A 72 15.34 3.83 -15.79
C GLY A 72 15.99 2.46 -15.68
N ASP A 73 17.10 2.37 -14.99
CA ASP A 73 17.74 1.11 -14.69
C ASP A 73 16.75 0.20 -13.95
N LEU A 74 16.63 -1.01 -14.45
CA LEU A 74 15.69 -2.01 -13.95
C LEU A 74 15.97 -2.46 -12.49
N GLN A 75 16.90 -1.84 -11.78
CA GLN A 75 17.38 -2.31 -10.48
C GLN A 75 16.98 -1.46 -9.27
N SER A 76 16.53 -0.23 -9.47
CA SER A 76 16.23 0.65 -8.33
C SER A 76 14.88 1.36 -8.47
N HIS A 77 14.42 1.95 -7.35
CA HIS A 77 13.30 2.88 -7.35
C HIS A 77 13.79 4.35 -7.39
N GLU A 78 15.06 4.57 -7.76
CA GLU A 78 15.67 5.91 -7.77
C GLU A 78 14.93 6.86 -8.68
N ASP A 79 14.43 6.39 -9.82
CA ASP A 79 13.62 7.20 -10.75
C ASP A 79 12.36 7.79 -10.10
N LEU A 80 11.87 7.18 -9.01
CA LEU A 80 10.71 7.72 -8.27
C LEU A 80 11.10 8.88 -7.36
N LEU A 81 12.36 8.97 -6.93
CA LEU A 81 12.82 10.02 -6.01
C LEU A 81 12.65 11.41 -6.65
N ASP A 82 12.97 11.52 -7.94
CA ASP A 82 12.95 12.80 -8.66
C ASP A 82 11.54 13.33 -8.94
N ILE A 83 10.53 12.44 -8.92
CA ILE A 83 9.14 12.82 -9.20
C ILE A 83 8.29 13.00 -7.95
N VAL A 84 8.81 12.67 -6.77
CA VAL A 84 8.12 12.92 -5.49
C VAL A 84 8.33 14.38 -5.08
N ASP A 85 7.24 15.10 -4.84
CA ASP A 85 7.24 16.52 -4.49
C ASP A 85 6.18 16.88 -3.45
N THR A 86 6.00 18.16 -3.19
CA THR A 86 5.03 18.67 -2.21
C THR A 86 3.57 18.44 -2.58
N ASP A 87 3.25 18.17 -3.85
CA ASP A 87 1.90 17.87 -4.32
C ASP A 87 1.60 16.36 -4.24
N THR A 88 2.63 15.55 -4.00
CA THR A 88 2.51 14.10 -3.87
C THR A 88 1.73 13.76 -2.59
N ALA A 89 0.62 13.05 -2.76
CA ALA A 89 -0.17 12.52 -1.65
C ALA A 89 0.35 11.15 -1.19
N ILE A 90 0.75 10.32 -2.15
CA ILE A 90 1.04 8.91 -1.88
C ILE A 90 2.04 8.36 -2.91
N VAL A 91 2.93 7.50 -2.43
CA VAL A 91 3.91 6.78 -3.23
C VAL A 91 3.69 5.28 -3.05
N TYR A 92 3.67 4.53 -4.15
CA TYR A 92 3.48 3.08 -4.16
C TYR A 92 4.70 2.35 -4.65
N VAL A 93 5.07 1.34 -3.89
CA VAL A 93 6.02 0.30 -4.33
C VAL A 93 5.46 -1.08 -4.00
N GLN A 94 5.92 -2.09 -4.72
CA GLN A 94 5.67 -3.49 -4.40
C GLN A 94 6.97 -4.14 -3.92
N TYR A 95 6.85 -5.02 -2.92
CA TYR A 95 7.99 -5.65 -2.27
C TYR A 95 7.66 -7.10 -1.86
N PRO A 96 8.34 -8.12 -2.44
CA PRO A 96 9.11 -8.02 -3.67
C PRO A 96 8.30 -7.43 -4.81
N ASP A 97 8.96 -6.80 -5.79
CA ASP A 97 8.26 -6.18 -6.90
C ASP A 97 7.67 -7.21 -7.89
N PHE A 98 6.97 -6.74 -8.92
CA PHE A 98 6.31 -7.61 -9.91
C PHE A 98 7.29 -8.52 -10.67
N LEU A 99 8.55 -8.14 -10.76
CA LEU A 99 9.61 -8.94 -11.39
C LEU A 99 10.35 -9.85 -10.39
N GLY A 100 9.92 -9.89 -9.12
CA GLY A 100 10.51 -10.69 -8.05
C GLY A 100 11.78 -10.09 -7.43
N ARG A 101 12.07 -8.82 -7.67
CA ARG A 101 13.26 -8.15 -7.12
C ARG A 101 12.99 -7.65 -5.72
N ILE A 102 14.05 -7.65 -4.91
CA ILE A 102 14.06 -7.18 -3.53
C ILE A 102 14.92 -5.93 -3.48
N ALA A 103 14.29 -4.75 -3.40
CA ALA A 103 14.96 -3.47 -3.32
C ALA A 103 15.01 -2.94 -1.88
N ASP A 104 16.01 -2.13 -1.58
CA ASP A 104 16.01 -1.31 -0.36
C ASP A 104 15.06 -0.11 -0.57
N LEU A 105 14.08 0.05 0.29
CA LEU A 105 13.07 1.10 0.20
C LEU A 105 13.41 2.32 1.09
N THR A 106 14.56 2.33 1.76
CA THR A 106 14.92 3.35 2.76
C THR A 106 14.94 4.75 2.14
N ALA A 107 15.67 4.94 1.05
CA ALA A 107 15.77 6.27 0.40
C ALA A 107 14.41 6.78 -0.09
N LEU A 108 13.56 5.88 -0.60
CA LEU A 108 12.22 6.25 -1.06
C LEU A 108 11.31 6.63 0.12
N ALA A 109 11.40 5.91 1.23
CA ALA A 109 10.66 6.26 2.45
C ALA A 109 11.09 7.64 2.99
N GLU A 110 12.37 7.90 3.05
CA GLU A 110 12.92 9.20 3.48
C GLU A 110 12.44 10.34 2.56
N THR A 111 12.49 10.14 1.25
CA THR A 111 12.03 11.14 0.27
C THR A 111 10.52 11.37 0.38
N ALA A 112 9.71 10.32 0.44
CA ALA A 112 8.26 10.45 0.62
C ALA A 112 7.93 11.25 1.90
N HIS A 113 8.58 10.93 3.02
CA HIS A 113 8.34 11.59 4.30
C HIS A 113 8.88 13.02 4.33
N ALA A 114 10.03 13.31 3.69
CA ALA A 114 10.54 14.67 3.56
C ALA A 114 9.50 15.60 2.88
N HIS A 115 8.78 15.06 1.90
CA HIS A 115 7.67 15.74 1.24
C HIS A 115 6.31 15.54 1.93
N LYS A 116 6.27 14.84 3.08
CA LYS A 116 5.05 14.51 3.83
C LYS A 116 4.04 13.68 3.02
N ALA A 117 4.48 12.99 1.99
CA ALA A 117 3.68 12.00 1.27
C ALA A 117 3.59 10.70 2.07
N LEU A 118 2.54 9.92 1.84
CA LEU A 118 2.41 8.58 2.42
C LEU A 118 3.15 7.56 1.56
N LEU A 119 3.87 6.63 2.20
CA LEU A 119 4.47 5.48 1.53
C LEU A 119 3.59 4.25 1.71
N VAL A 120 3.20 3.63 0.60
CA VAL A 120 2.49 2.35 0.55
C VAL A 120 3.40 1.27 0.04
N VAL A 121 3.51 0.19 0.80
CA VAL A 121 4.19 -1.03 0.37
C VAL A 121 3.13 -2.10 0.10
N VAL A 122 3.00 -2.47 -1.18
CA VAL A 122 2.23 -3.63 -1.59
C VAL A 122 3.12 -4.87 -1.45
N CYS A 123 2.68 -5.88 -0.73
CA CYS A 123 3.51 -7.05 -0.47
C CYS A 123 2.75 -8.38 -0.51
N ASN A 124 3.48 -9.44 -0.82
CA ASN A 124 3.00 -10.80 -0.60
C ASN A 124 3.25 -11.16 0.88
N PRO A 125 2.22 -11.50 1.68
CA PRO A 125 2.39 -11.72 3.11
C PRO A 125 3.30 -12.92 3.43
N ILE A 126 3.41 -13.91 2.56
CA ILE A 126 4.30 -15.06 2.76
C ILE A 126 5.77 -14.63 2.71
N SER A 127 6.13 -13.69 1.84
CA SER A 127 7.51 -13.21 1.71
C SER A 127 8.02 -12.54 2.99
N LEU A 128 7.13 -11.97 3.79
CA LEU A 128 7.47 -11.29 5.03
C LEU A 128 7.94 -12.23 6.15
N GLY A 129 7.81 -13.53 5.98
CA GLY A 129 8.46 -14.52 6.86
C GLY A 129 9.98 -14.53 6.75
N MET A 130 10.55 -13.95 5.72
CA MET A 130 12.00 -13.91 5.45
C MET A 130 12.54 -12.51 5.19
N LEU A 131 11.70 -11.59 4.77
CA LEU A 131 12.11 -10.26 4.35
C LEU A 131 11.83 -9.21 5.44
N LYS A 132 12.55 -8.10 5.37
CA LYS A 132 12.32 -6.92 6.20
C LYS A 132 10.87 -6.45 6.04
N THR A 133 10.22 -6.10 7.15
CA THR A 133 8.81 -5.73 7.11
C THR A 133 8.57 -4.35 6.48
N PRO A 134 7.39 -4.08 5.92
CA PRO A 134 7.03 -2.74 5.47
C PRO A 134 7.23 -1.66 6.53
N ALA A 135 6.87 -1.95 7.80
CA ALA A 135 7.05 -1.01 8.90
C ALA A 135 8.53 -0.67 9.17
N ASP A 136 9.44 -1.65 9.03
CA ASP A 136 10.88 -1.44 9.21
C ASP A 136 11.48 -0.52 8.14
N TYR A 137 10.83 -0.40 6.98
CA TYR A 137 11.14 0.60 5.96
C TYR A 137 10.45 1.95 6.20
N GLY A 138 9.62 2.04 7.24
CA GLY A 138 8.88 3.26 7.54
C GLY A 138 7.59 3.43 6.75
N ALA A 139 7.10 2.39 6.04
CA ALA A 139 5.83 2.46 5.33
C ALA A 139 4.68 2.98 6.22
N ASP A 140 3.80 3.77 5.65
CA ASP A 140 2.61 4.27 6.35
C ASP A 140 1.43 3.30 6.21
N ILE A 141 1.41 2.58 5.09
CA ILE A 141 0.40 1.59 4.74
C ILE A 141 1.10 0.36 4.14
N ALA A 142 0.66 -0.82 4.56
CA ALA A 142 0.98 -2.09 3.92
C ALA A 142 -0.32 -2.75 3.45
N CYS A 143 -0.37 -3.18 2.21
CA CYS A 143 -1.53 -3.86 1.66
C CYS A 143 -1.12 -4.94 0.66
N GLY A 144 -2.04 -5.78 0.28
CA GLY A 144 -1.78 -6.83 -0.68
C GLY A 144 -2.83 -7.93 -0.67
N GLU A 145 -2.52 -9.00 -1.39
CA GLU A 145 -3.37 -10.16 -1.52
C GLU A 145 -3.07 -11.18 -0.41
N GLY A 146 -4.09 -11.50 0.38
CA GLY A 146 -3.99 -12.46 1.49
C GLY A 146 -4.37 -13.89 1.12
N GLN A 147 -4.80 -14.15 -0.12
CA GLN A 147 -5.14 -15.50 -0.60
C GLN A 147 -4.06 -16.55 -0.26
N PRO A 148 -2.74 -16.25 -0.37
CA PRO A 148 -1.70 -17.23 -0.07
C PRO A 148 -1.65 -17.68 1.40
N LEU A 149 -2.32 -17.01 2.32
CA LEU A 149 -2.40 -17.39 3.73
C LEU A 149 -3.33 -18.58 4.01
N GLY A 150 -3.89 -19.24 2.98
CA GLY A 150 -4.62 -20.47 3.13
C GLY A 150 -5.95 -20.55 2.36
N ILE A 151 -6.26 -19.60 1.50
CA ILE A 151 -7.46 -19.68 0.65
C ILE A 151 -7.09 -20.46 -0.61
N PRO A 152 -7.80 -21.57 -0.93
CA PRO A 152 -7.58 -22.31 -2.16
C PRO A 152 -7.95 -21.46 -3.39
N LEU A 153 -7.46 -21.84 -4.57
CA LEU A 153 -7.63 -21.07 -5.80
C LEU A 153 -9.09 -20.97 -6.29
N ASN A 154 -9.95 -21.94 -5.98
CA ASN A 154 -11.40 -21.93 -6.21
C ASN A 154 -11.82 -21.39 -7.60
N PHE A 155 -11.13 -21.81 -8.65
CA PHE A 155 -11.41 -21.37 -10.04
C PHE A 155 -11.40 -19.85 -10.24
N GLY A 156 -10.55 -19.14 -9.50
CA GLY A 156 -10.36 -17.70 -9.64
C GLY A 156 -10.96 -16.85 -8.52
N GLY A 157 -11.27 -17.42 -7.38
CA GLY A 157 -11.73 -16.70 -6.18
C GLY A 157 -12.37 -17.62 -5.16
N PRO A 158 -12.78 -17.10 -3.99
CA PRO A 158 -12.64 -15.72 -3.55
C PRO A 158 -11.19 -15.35 -3.21
N TYR A 159 -10.90 -14.06 -3.25
CA TYR A 159 -9.65 -13.47 -2.77
C TYR A 159 -9.84 -12.79 -1.41
N LEU A 160 -8.75 -12.27 -0.87
CA LEU A 160 -8.73 -11.55 0.40
C LEU A 160 -7.72 -10.40 0.35
N GLY A 161 -8.17 -9.18 0.17
CA GLY A 161 -7.28 -8.03 0.34
C GLY A 161 -7.00 -7.78 1.82
N PHE A 162 -5.73 -7.60 2.20
CA PHE A 162 -5.38 -7.07 3.50
C PHE A 162 -4.93 -5.61 3.40
N PHE A 163 -5.19 -4.89 4.47
CA PHE A 163 -4.79 -3.49 4.61
C PHE A 163 -4.40 -3.23 6.05
N ALA A 164 -3.19 -2.75 6.25
CA ALA A 164 -2.68 -2.38 7.55
C ALA A 164 -1.97 -1.02 7.48
N CYS A 165 -2.01 -0.25 8.56
CA CYS A 165 -1.44 1.09 8.58
C CYS A 165 -0.87 1.47 9.95
N LYS A 166 -0.15 2.61 9.98
CA LYS A 166 0.25 3.27 11.21
C LYS A 166 -0.97 3.74 12.01
N GLN A 167 -0.84 3.86 13.31
CA GLN A 167 -1.91 4.27 14.24
C GLN A 167 -2.56 5.60 13.86
N GLU A 168 -1.80 6.53 13.30
CA GLU A 168 -2.30 7.86 12.92
C GLU A 168 -3.31 7.80 11.77
N GLN A 169 -3.29 6.75 10.97
CA GLN A 169 -4.16 6.60 9.80
C GLN A 169 -5.45 5.85 10.11
N VAL A 170 -5.59 5.25 11.29
CA VAL A 170 -6.69 4.35 11.64
C VAL A 170 -8.08 4.94 11.40
N ARG A 171 -8.27 6.23 11.70
CA ARG A 171 -9.57 6.91 11.55
C ARG A 171 -9.97 7.17 10.08
N ARG A 172 -9.04 6.99 9.15
CA ARG A 172 -9.24 7.18 7.70
C ARG A 172 -9.21 5.87 6.94
N MET A 173 -8.88 4.77 7.65
CA MET A 173 -8.82 3.44 7.07
C MET A 173 -10.22 3.00 6.65
N ALA A 174 -10.34 2.50 5.42
CA ALA A 174 -11.57 1.87 4.95
C ALA A 174 -11.76 0.49 5.61
N GLY A 175 -13.00 0.02 5.64
CA GLY A 175 -13.35 -1.28 6.18
C GLY A 175 -13.64 -1.27 7.68
N ARG A 176 -13.86 -2.47 8.21
CA ARG A 176 -14.21 -2.66 9.64
C ARG A 176 -12.96 -2.96 10.46
N LEU A 177 -12.90 -2.40 11.64
CA LEU A 177 -11.91 -2.78 12.66
C LEU A 177 -12.56 -3.77 13.63
N VAL A 178 -11.80 -4.81 13.97
CA VAL A 178 -12.17 -5.78 15.01
C VAL A 178 -11.20 -5.60 16.17
N GLY A 179 -11.76 -5.27 17.33
CA GLY A 179 -11.00 -5.12 18.57
C GLY A 179 -11.18 -6.35 19.47
N GLN A 180 -10.17 -6.62 20.27
CA GLN A 180 -10.27 -7.56 21.37
C GLN A 180 -10.60 -6.82 22.65
N THR A 181 -11.54 -7.36 23.44
CA THR A 181 -11.88 -6.85 24.76
C THR A 181 -12.11 -8.02 25.71
N LEU A 182 -12.10 -7.74 26.98
CA LEU A 182 -12.44 -8.70 28.01
C LEU A 182 -13.86 -8.40 28.53
N ASP A 183 -14.59 -9.43 28.90
CA ASP A 183 -15.88 -9.27 29.57
C ASP A 183 -15.71 -8.90 31.05
N ALA A 184 -16.82 -8.77 31.79
CA ALA A 184 -16.78 -8.43 33.22
C ALA A 184 -16.08 -9.50 34.09
N ARG A 185 -15.83 -10.71 33.56
CA ARG A 185 -15.11 -11.79 34.24
C ARG A 185 -13.64 -11.88 33.85
N GLY A 186 -13.22 -11.07 32.87
CA GLY A 186 -11.85 -11.07 32.37
C GLY A 186 -11.58 -12.16 31.31
N GLU A 187 -12.62 -12.71 30.69
CA GLU A 187 -12.53 -13.72 29.63
C GLU A 187 -12.60 -13.08 28.24
#